data_3c5689dca16030bc383415c69cf52096
#
_entry.id   3c5689dca16030bc383415c69cf52096
#
_cell.length_a   1.000
_cell.length_b   1.000
_cell.length_c   1.000
_cell.angle_alpha   90.00
_cell.angle_beta   90.00
_cell.angle_gamma   90.00
#
_symmetry.space_group_name_H-M   'P 1'
#
loop_
_entity.id
_entity.type
_entity.pdbx_description
1 polymer ?
#
loop_
_entity_poly.entity_id
_entity_poly.type
_entity_poly.pdbx_seq_one_letter_code
_entity_poly.pdbx_strand_id
1 'polypeptide(L)'
;KDEKLARLVAQTIYQFDPSLKLMGLAGSLMLRVAEEEGLQTISEVFADRHYMPDGSLVPRSQPNAMVESDEEAIQQVLQMVTEGQVKAIDGSLVPVKAESICLHGDNQHSLQFAARIVEELEKNHITITV
;
A
#
# COMPACT_ATOMS: atom_id res chain seq x y z
N LYS A 1 16.51 -4.66 -6.57
CA LYS A 1 15.59 -3.60 -6.86
C LYS A 1 16.40 -2.51 -7.55
N ASP A 2 15.98 -2.17 -8.75
CA ASP A 2 16.81 -1.47 -9.72
C ASP A 2 16.42 0.01 -9.77
N GLU A 3 17.27 0.85 -9.17
CA GLU A 3 17.05 2.30 -9.16
C GLU A 3 17.10 2.91 -10.57
N LYS A 4 17.97 2.37 -11.43
CA LYS A 4 18.12 2.83 -12.82
C LYS A 4 16.84 2.59 -13.61
N LEU A 5 16.23 1.42 -13.44
CA LEU A 5 14.94 1.10 -14.06
C LEU A 5 13.81 1.98 -13.50
N ALA A 6 13.77 2.17 -12.18
CA ALA A 6 12.78 3.04 -11.55
C ALA A 6 12.87 4.48 -12.08
N ARG A 7 14.09 4.99 -12.23
CA ARG A 7 14.34 6.34 -12.78
C ARG A 7 13.90 6.45 -14.23
N LEU A 8 14.19 5.46 -15.04
CA LEU A 8 13.74 5.43 -16.43
C LEU A 8 12.22 5.45 -16.55
N VAL A 9 11.53 4.65 -15.74
CA VAL A 9 10.05 4.64 -15.70
C VAL A 9 9.51 6.01 -15.29
N ALA A 10 10.03 6.60 -14.22
CA ALA A 10 9.59 7.91 -13.73
C ALA A 10 9.83 9.01 -14.76
N GLN A 11 11.00 9.04 -15.40
CA GLN A 11 11.32 9.99 -16.46
C GLN A 11 10.40 9.85 -17.66
N THR A 12 10.09 8.63 -18.05
CA THR A 12 9.19 8.35 -19.19
C THR A 12 7.78 8.88 -18.90
N ILE A 13 7.25 8.65 -17.70
CA ILE A 13 5.95 9.17 -17.28
C ILE A 13 5.97 10.70 -17.29
N TYR A 14 6.98 11.32 -16.70
CA TYR A 14 7.12 12.76 -16.62
C TYR A 14 7.18 13.41 -18.01
N GLN A 15 7.93 12.81 -18.95
CA GLN A 15 8.03 13.29 -20.33
C GLN A 15 6.72 13.13 -21.08
N PHE A 16 5.96 12.08 -20.80
CA PHE A 16 4.66 11.83 -21.43
C PHE A 16 3.62 12.84 -20.91
N ASP A 17 3.45 12.95 -19.60
CA ASP A 17 2.54 13.89 -18.96
C ASP A 17 2.96 14.14 -17.51
N PRO A 18 3.57 15.29 -17.18
CA PRO A 18 4.04 15.61 -15.83
C PRO A 18 2.92 15.82 -14.81
N SER A 19 1.66 15.89 -15.22
CA SER A 19 0.50 15.99 -14.31
C SER A 19 0.04 14.64 -13.77
N LEU A 20 0.52 13.52 -14.34
CA LEU A 20 0.19 12.19 -13.87
C LEU A 20 0.81 11.94 -12.50
N LYS A 21 0.06 11.23 -11.67
CA LYS A 21 0.54 10.76 -10.37
C LYS A 21 0.98 9.30 -10.48
N LEU A 22 2.12 8.97 -9.88
CA LEU A 22 2.55 7.59 -9.77
C LEU A 22 2.07 6.98 -8.46
N MET A 23 1.25 5.94 -8.54
CA MET A 23 0.87 5.14 -7.38
C MET A 23 1.81 3.95 -7.25
N GLY A 24 2.33 3.72 -6.06
CA GLY A 24 3.22 2.61 -5.79
C GLY A 24 3.26 2.26 -4.30
N LEU A 25 3.91 1.14 -3.98
CA LEU A 25 4.05 0.68 -2.60
C LEU A 25 4.65 1.77 -1.71
N ALA A 26 3.97 2.06 -0.61
CA ALA A 26 4.41 3.04 0.40
C ALA A 26 5.86 2.78 0.83
N GLY A 27 6.67 3.84 0.86
CA GLY A 27 8.09 3.75 1.24
C GLY A 27 9.00 3.07 0.22
N SER A 28 8.52 2.75 -0.97
CA SER A 28 9.32 2.06 -1.98
C SER A 28 10.34 2.97 -2.66
N LEU A 29 11.39 2.35 -3.17
CA LEU A 29 12.38 3.00 -4.04
C LEU A 29 11.71 3.68 -5.24
N MET A 30 10.67 3.06 -5.80
CA MET A 30 9.97 3.61 -6.96
C MET A 30 9.34 4.97 -6.66
N LEU A 31 8.67 5.13 -5.52
CA LEU A 31 8.07 6.40 -5.12
C LEU A 31 9.13 7.47 -4.84
N ARG A 32 10.20 7.12 -4.13
CA ARG A 32 11.29 8.04 -3.87
C ARG A 32 11.91 8.58 -5.17
N VAL A 33 12.21 7.69 -6.11
CA VAL A 33 12.78 8.08 -7.41
C VAL A 33 11.80 8.92 -8.23
N ALA A 34 10.51 8.57 -8.21
CA ALA A 34 9.49 9.35 -8.90
C ALA A 34 9.40 10.79 -8.39
N GLU A 35 9.47 10.99 -7.08
CA GLU A 35 9.50 12.32 -6.46
C GLU A 35 10.77 13.10 -6.83
N GLU A 36 11.93 12.44 -6.84
CA GLU A 36 13.19 13.04 -7.31
C GLU A 36 13.10 13.50 -8.77
N GLU A 37 12.35 12.80 -9.61
CA GLU A 37 12.13 13.16 -11.01
C GLU A 37 10.99 14.17 -11.22
N GLY A 38 10.35 14.65 -10.16
CA GLY A 38 9.33 15.70 -10.19
C GLY A 38 7.89 15.23 -10.33
N LEU A 39 7.62 13.92 -10.27
CA LEU A 39 6.27 13.38 -10.27
C LEU A 39 5.61 13.52 -8.89
N GLN A 40 4.31 13.76 -8.88
CA GLN A 40 3.50 13.52 -7.70
C GLN A 40 3.31 12.02 -7.50
N THR A 41 3.30 11.58 -6.24
CA THR A 41 3.14 10.16 -5.90
C THR A 41 1.94 9.93 -5.02
N ILE A 42 1.44 8.68 -5.05
CA ILE A 42 0.41 8.17 -4.14
C ILE A 42 0.97 6.92 -3.47
N SER A 43 1.06 6.96 -2.15
CA SER A 43 1.54 5.84 -1.35
C SER A 43 0.43 4.82 -1.14
N GLU A 44 0.58 3.64 -1.75
CA GLU A 44 -0.36 2.54 -1.66
C GLU A 44 0.07 1.57 -0.57
N VAL A 45 -0.89 1.16 0.27
CA VAL A 45 -0.74 0.08 1.26
C VAL A 45 -1.66 -1.09 0.92
N PHE A 46 -1.33 -2.26 1.45
CA PHE A 46 -2.04 -3.51 1.14
C PHE A 46 -2.77 -4.01 2.37
N ALA A 47 -4.08 -4.18 2.25
CA ALA A 47 -4.92 -4.66 3.34
C ALA A 47 -4.65 -6.12 3.70
N ASP A 48 -4.42 -6.96 2.69
CA ASP A 48 -4.39 -8.41 2.75
C ASP A 48 -3.01 -9.04 2.59
N ARG A 49 -1.95 -8.25 2.74
CA ARG A 49 -0.55 -8.70 2.62
C ARG A 49 0.22 -8.47 3.91
N HIS A 50 1.08 -9.42 4.27
CA HIS A 50 2.03 -9.24 5.35
C HIS A 50 3.25 -8.42 4.91
N TYR A 51 3.82 -7.70 5.86
CA TYR A 51 4.97 -6.81 5.66
C TYR A 51 6.23 -7.37 6.30
N MET A 52 7.35 -7.10 5.64
CA MET A 52 8.70 -7.32 6.18
C MET A 52 9.11 -6.13 7.06
N PRO A 53 10.12 -6.30 7.94
CA PRO A 53 10.61 -5.20 8.78
C PRO A 53 11.15 -3.99 8.02
N ASP A 54 11.55 -4.17 6.75
CA ASP A 54 12.02 -3.09 5.88
C ASP A 54 10.89 -2.35 5.13
N GLY A 55 9.62 -2.70 5.41
CA GLY A 55 8.45 -2.11 4.76
C GLY A 55 8.07 -2.75 3.42
N SER A 56 8.85 -3.69 2.92
CA SER A 56 8.46 -4.45 1.73
C SER A 56 7.41 -5.52 2.06
N LEU A 57 6.73 -6.01 1.04
CA LEU A 57 5.78 -7.11 1.20
C LEU A 57 6.50 -8.45 1.27
N VAL A 58 5.98 -9.36 2.10
CA VAL A 58 6.44 -10.75 2.12
C VAL A 58 6.27 -11.36 0.72
N PRO A 59 7.30 -12.00 0.15
CA PRO A 59 7.19 -12.62 -1.18
C PRO A 59 6.03 -13.61 -1.27
N ARG A 60 5.27 -13.58 -2.37
CA ARG A 60 4.11 -14.47 -2.57
C ARG A 60 4.45 -15.95 -2.57
N SER A 61 5.71 -16.29 -2.79
CA SER A 61 6.21 -17.67 -2.70
C SER A 61 6.29 -18.20 -1.26
N GLN A 62 6.18 -17.33 -0.27
CA GLN A 62 6.21 -17.73 1.13
C GLN A 62 4.79 -17.97 1.67
N PRO A 63 4.61 -18.95 2.59
CA PRO A 63 3.27 -19.32 3.10
C PRO A 63 2.61 -18.21 3.94
N ASN A 64 3.38 -17.28 4.49
CA ASN A 64 2.91 -16.16 5.31
C ASN A 64 2.79 -14.85 4.51
N ALA A 65 2.66 -14.90 3.19
CA ALA A 65 2.55 -13.71 2.35
C ALA A 65 1.20 -13.01 2.47
N MET A 66 0.13 -13.76 2.66
CA MET A 66 -1.25 -13.24 2.69
C MET A 66 -1.78 -13.22 4.11
N VAL A 67 -2.57 -12.18 4.43
CA VAL A 67 -3.41 -12.13 5.63
C VAL A 67 -4.68 -12.92 5.32
N GLU A 68 -4.92 -14.01 6.05
CA GLU A 68 -6.02 -14.94 5.78
C GLU A 68 -7.33 -14.53 6.46
N SER A 69 -7.26 -13.78 7.55
CA SER A 69 -8.41 -13.34 8.33
C SER A 69 -8.84 -11.93 7.93
N ASP A 70 -10.12 -11.75 7.60
CA ASP A 70 -10.70 -10.43 7.33
C ASP A 70 -10.56 -9.49 8.53
N GLU A 71 -10.73 -10.01 9.75
CA GLU A 71 -10.57 -9.23 10.98
C GLU A 71 -9.15 -8.69 11.12
N GLU A 72 -8.17 -9.53 10.91
CA GLU A 72 -6.75 -9.14 10.97
C GLU A 72 -6.41 -8.11 9.89
N ALA A 73 -6.92 -8.30 8.67
CA ALA A 73 -6.72 -7.35 7.58
C ALA A 73 -7.37 -5.99 7.87
N ILE A 74 -8.57 -5.97 8.44
CA ILE A 74 -9.25 -4.73 8.84
C ILE A 74 -8.45 -4.01 9.94
N GLN A 75 -7.97 -4.72 10.96
CA GLN A 75 -7.13 -4.14 12.01
C GLN A 75 -5.83 -3.58 11.44
N GLN A 76 -5.23 -4.27 10.49
CA GLN A 76 -4.05 -3.78 9.79
C GLN A 76 -4.32 -2.46 9.03
N VAL A 77 -5.42 -2.38 8.29
CA VAL A 77 -5.84 -1.16 7.60
C VAL A 77 -6.04 -0.01 8.56
N LEU A 78 -6.78 -0.23 9.65
CA LEU A 78 -7.01 0.80 10.66
C LEU A 78 -5.70 1.29 11.27
N GLN A 79 -4.79 0.39 11.60
CA GLN A 79 -3.48 0.75 12.13
C GLN A 79 -2.68 1.59 11.14
N MET A 80 -2.64 1.22 9.86
CA MET A 80 -1.93 1.97 8.84
C MET A 80 -2.51 3.38 8.64
N VAL A 81 -3.83 3.49 8.62
CA VAL A 81 -4.50 4.78 8.34
C VAL A 81 -4.51 5.70 9.55
N THR A 82 -4.78 5.18 10.76
CA THR A 82 -4.90 5.99 11.97
C THR A 82 -3.58 6.25 12.67
N GLU A 83 -2.66 5.28 12.67
CA GLU A 83 -1.39 5.36 13.39
C GLU A 83 -0.19 5.58 12.47
N GLY A 84 -0.36 5.42 11.15
CA GLY A 84 0.74 5.58 10.18
C GLY A 84 1.82 4.51 10.30
N GLN A 85 1.46 3.30 10.72
CA GLN A 85 2.38 2.18 10.89
C GLN A 85 1.70 0.84 10.66
N VAL A 86 2.49 -0.17 10.33
CA VAL A 86 2.05 -1.54 10.15
C VAL A 86 2.94 -2.49 10.94
N LYS A 87 2.35 -3.56 11.45
CA LYS A 87 3.09 -4.61 12.14
C LYS A 87 3.71 -5.57 11.11
N ALA A 88 5.04 -5.67 11.13
CA ALA A 88 5.77 -6.63 10.30
C ALA A 88 5.68 -8.05 10.86
N ILE A 89 6.10 -9.04 10.07
CA ILE A 89 6.04 -10.47 10.44
C ILE A 89 6.86 -10.82 11.70
N ASP A 90 7.87 -10.03 12.03
CA ASP A 90 8.68 -10.20 13.26
C ASP A 90 8.09 -9.46 14.47
N GLY A 91 6.95 -8.81 14.33
CA GLY A 91 6.29 -8.03 15.37
C GLY A 91 6.75 -6.58 15.48
N SER A 92 7.76 -6.14 14.72
CA SER A 92 8.19 -4.75 14.69
C SER A 92 7.16 -3.85 14.02
N LEU A 93 7.10 -2.58 14.42
CA LEU A 93 6.24 -1.58 13.82
C LEU A 93 7.02 -0.80 12.76
N VAL A 94 6.47 -0.77 11.55
CA VAL A 94 7.07 -0.10 10.39
C VAL A 94 6.25 1.12 10.03
N PRO A 95 6.84 2.32 9.96
CA PRO A 95 6.13 3.51 9.50
C PRO A 95 5.67 3.35 8.05
N VAL A 96 4.42 3.69 7.78
CA VAL A 96 3.86 3.71 6.41
C VAL A 96 2.95 4.92 6.24
N LYS A 97 2.95 5.49 5.04
CA LYS A 97 1.99 6.51 4.63
C LYS A 97 0.88 5.85 3.81
N ALA A 98 -0.33 5.82 4.34
CA ALA A 98 -1.47 5.18 3.69
C ALA A 98 -2.33 6.24 2.99
N GLU A 99 -2.12 6.42 1.69
CA GLU A 99 -2.93 7.31 0.84
C GLU A 99 -3.92 6.53 -0.03
N SER A 100 -3.62 5.28 -0.33
CA SER A 100 -4.49 4.37 -1.07
C SER A 100 -4.37 2.96 -0.48
N ILE A 101 -5.47 2.21 -0.48
CA ILE A 101 -5.52 0.84 0.04
C ILE A 101 -5.81 -0.11 -1.11
N CYS A 102 -4.88 -1.03 -1.35
CA CYS A 102 -5.04 -2.08 -2.33
C CYS A 102 -5.81 -3.26 -1.74
N LEU A 103 -6.82 -3.70 -2.47
CA LEU A 103 -7.58 -4.92 -2.21
C LEU A 103 -7.51 -5.81 -3.44
N HIS A 104 -7.31 -7.11 -3.22
CA HIS A 104 -7.32 -8.08 -4.32
C HIS A 104 -8.75 -8.59 -4.57
N GLY A 105 -9.18 -8.51 -5.83
CA GLY A 105 -10.53 -8.85 -6.25
C GLY A 105 -10.73 -10.27 -6.80
N ASP A 106 -9.76 -11.16 -6.58
CA ASP A 106 -9.68 -12.48 -7.21
C ASP A 106 -10.30 -13.63 -6.40
N ASN A 107 -11.04 -13.30 -5.33
CA ASN A 107 -11.77 -14.29 -4.53
C ASN A 107 -13.23 -13.90 -4.32
N GLN A 108 -14.06 -14.88 -3.91
CA GLN A 108 -15.50 -14.70 -3.73
C GLN A 108 -15.86 -13.74 -2.58
N HIS A 109 -14.94 -13.52 -1.63
CA HIS A 109 -15.15 -12.67 -0.46
C HIS A 109 -14.70 -11.22 -0.67
N SER A 110 -14.07 -10.90 -1.80
CA SER A 110 -13.47 -9.59 -2.06
C SER A 110 -14.46 -8.45 -1.94
N LEU A 111 -15.67 -8.60 -2.46
CA LEU A 111 -16.70 -7.57 -2.41
C LEU A 111 -17.17 -7.31 -0.99
N GLN A 112 -17.43 -8.36 -0.21
CA GLN A 112 -17.84 -8.26 1.19
C GLN A 112 -16.73 -7.67 2.04
N PHE A 113 -15.49 -8.07 1.79
CA PHE A 113 -14.32 -7.55 2.47
C PHE A 113 -14.12 -6.05 2.20
N ALA A 114 -14.26 -5.63 0.94
CA ALA A 114 -14.21 -4.22 0.56
C ALA A 114 -15.29 -3.40 1.29
N ALA A 115 -16.53 -3.89 1.31
CA ALA A 115 -17.63 -3.24 2.01
C ALA A 115 -17.35 -3.09 3.51
N ARG A 116 -16.81 -4.10 4.16
CA ARG A 116 -16.43 -4.06 5.58
C ARG A 116 -15.33 -3.05 5.86
N ILE A 117 -14.32 -2.97 5.00
CA ILE A 117 -13.26 -1.96 5.14
C ILE A 117 -13.84 -0.55 5.04
N VAL A 118 -14.68 -0.29 4.06
CA VAL A 118 -15.35 1.02 3.92
C VAL A 118 -16.13 1.37 5.18
N GLU A 119 -16.96 0.45 5.67
CA GLU A 119 -17.75 0.64 6.90
C GLU A 119 -16.87 0.95 8.12
N GLU A 120 -15.77 0.21 8.31
CA GLU A 120 -14.87 0.44 9.44
C GLU A 120 -14.10 1.76 9.33
N LEU A 121 -13.72 2.17 8.13
CA LEU A 121 -13.11 3.48 7.90
C LEU A 121 -14.09 4.61 8.23
N GLU A 122 -15.34 4.50 7.78
CA GLU A 122 -16.39 5.48 8.08
C GLU A 122 -16.69 5.57 9.58
N LYS A 123 -16.76 4.44 10.29
CA LYS A 123 -16.92 4.40 11.76
C LYS A 123 -15.79 5.13 12.49
N ASN A 124 -14.60 5.13 11.94
CA ASN A 124 -13.43 5.82 12.48
C ASN A 124 -13.27 7.24 11.92
N HIS A 125 -14.31 7.80 11.29
CA HIS A 125 -14.32 9.16 10.72
C HIS A 125 -13.28 9.40 9.63
N ILE A 126 -12.94 8.35 8.88
CA ILE A 126 -12.02 8.43 7.75
C ILE A 126 -12.82 8.53 6.47
N THR A 127 -12.62 9.61 5.74
CA THR A 127 -13.32 9.86 4.48
C THR A 127 -12.53 9.23 3.32
N ILE A 128 -13.23 8.46 2.49
CA ILE A 128 -12.68 7.93 1.24
C ILE A 128 -13.01 8.91 0.13
N THR A 129 -11.98 9.35 -0.59
CA THR A 129 -12.11 10.26 -1.74
C THR A 129 -11.59 9.61 -3.02
N VAL A 130 -12.03 10.13 -4.15
CA VAL A 130 -11.59 9.68 -5.48
C VAL A 130 -10.64 10.69 -6.10
#